data_431d0201d4a548d23479e9075d227735
#
_entry.id   431d0201d4a548d23479e9075d227735
#
_cell.length_a   1.000
_cell.length_b   1.000
_cell.length_c   1.000
_cell.angle_alpha   90.00
_cell.angle_beta   90.00
_cell.angle_gamma   90.00
#
_symmetry.space_group_name_H-M   'P 1'
#
loop_
_entity.id
_entity.type
_entity.pdbx_description
1 polymer ?
#
loop_
_entity_poly.entity_id
_entity_poly.type
_entity_poly.pdbx_seq_one_letter_code
_entity_poly.pdbx_strand_id
1 'polypeptide(L)'
;GDCYAGRIRRDTRFEIAQRHLGLVQAGDIKNLDKQLDQAADALDEFNISVPLTDIAFSFSNAFFKKSDNARLLDGKIIAIARDAAFSFIYPMNQQVLEEAGAKLSYFSPLENDVVPECDALWIPGGYPELHLDVLSNSDQTRTSILDHHRQNKPILAECGGMMYLCNSILNTAGEYGRTCGILNASCEMETRFQSVGLQAVNYGKGEIRGHSFHHSKIFSS
;
A
#
# COMPACT_ATOMS: atom_id res chain seq x y z
N GLY A 1 25.55 -11.68 -29.07
CA GLY A 1 24.42 -12.01 -29.93
C GLY A 1 23.22 -12.37 -29.05
N ASP A 2 22.06 -11.85 -29.38
CA ASP A 2 20.81 -12.06 -28.60
C ASP A 2 20.42 -13.54 -28.68
N CYS A 3 20.16 -14.14 -27.54
CA CYS A 3 19.72 -15.52 -27.44
C CYS A 3 18.19 -15.54 -27.33
N TYR A 4 17.50 -16.05 -28.34
CA TYR A 4 16.08 -16.29 -28.29
C TYR A 4 15.81 -17.56 -27.46
N ALA A 5 15.26 -17.42 -26.27
CA ALA A 5 14.98 -18.54 -25.39
C ALA A 5 13.57 -19.19 -25.61
N GLY A 6 12.69 -18.48 -26.30
CA GLY A 6 11.33 -18.95 -26.54
C GLY A 6 10.27 -17.86 -26.38
N ARG A 7 9.00 -18.21 -26.45
CA ARG A 7 7.88 -17.31 -26.24
C ARG A 7 6.79 -17.99 -25.42
N ILE A 8 6.16 -17.25 -24.52
CA ILE A 8 4.91 -17.65 -23.87
C ILE A 8 3.76 -17.04 -24.67
N ARG A 9 2.78 -17.84 -25.05
CA ARG A 9 1.55 -17.37 -25.68
C ARG A 9 0.64 -16.77 -24.61
N ARG A 10 -0.22 -15.82 -25.00
CA ARG A 10 -1.30 -15.35 -24.13
C ARG A 10 -2.20 -16.53 -23.81
N ASP A 11 -2.47 -16.74 -22.51
CA ASP A 11 -3.23 -17.86 -22.00
C ASP A 11 -4.09 -17.43 -20.82
N THR A 12 -5.38 -17.71 -20.90
CA THR A 12 -6.34 -17.31 -19.86
C THR A 12 -6.23 -18.14 -18.58
N ARG A 13 -5.52 -19.29 -18.61
CA ARG A 13 -5.34 -20.17 -17.44
C ARG A 13 -4.63 -19.44 -16.29
N PHE A 14 -3.75 -18.49 -16.61
CA PHE A 14 -2.97 -17.72 -15.64
C PHE A 14 -3.07 -16.20 -15.84
N GLU A 15 -4.18 -15.74 -16.43
CA GLU A 15 -4.47 -14.31 -16.54
C GLU A 15 -4.92 -13.76 -15.19
N ILE A 16 -4.22 -12.73 -14.70
CA ILE A 16 -4.57 -12.02 -13.46
C ILE A 16 -5.46 -10.85 -13.84
N ALA A 17 -6.62 -10.74 -13.18
CA ALA A 17 -7.56 -9.63 -13.37
C ALA A 17 -6.91 -8.30 -13.03
N GLN A 18 -7.32 -7.23 -13.72
CA GLN A 18 -6.86 -5.87 -13.48
C GLN A 18 -7.88 -5.10 -12.67
N ARG A 19 -7.37 -4.21 -11.83
CA ARG A 19 -8.11 -3.14 -11.14
C ARG A 19 -7.67 -1.77 -11.67
N HIS A 20 -8.33 -0.72 -11.25
CA HIS A 20 -8.03 0.65 -11.69
C HIS A 20 -6.60 1.13 -11.31
N LEU A 21 -6.01 0.63 -10.22
CA LEU A 21 -4.62 0.90 -9.83
C LEU A 21 -3.62 -0.18 -10.26
N GLY A 22 -4.04 -1.15 -11.07
CA GLY A 22 -3.18 -2.23 -11.53
C GLY A 22 -3.82 -3.60 -11.40
N LEU A 23 -3.04 -4.61 -11.02
CA LEU A 23 -3.54 -5.98 -10.86
C LEU A 23 -4.30 -6.13 -9.53
N VAL A 24 -5.18 -7.14 -9.49
CA VAL A 24 -5.78 -7.60 -8.24
C VAL A 24 -4.67 -8.06 -7.30
N GLN A 25 -4.78 -7.72 -6.01
CA GLN A 25 -3.78 -8.11 -5.03
C GLN A 25 -3.71 -9.62 -4.86
N ALA A 26 -2.51 -10.14 -4.58
CA ALA A 26 -2.29 -11.58 -4.43
C ALA A 26 -3.23 -12.21 -3.39
N GLY A 27 -3.48 -11.52 -2.26
CA GLY A 27 -4.39 -11.98 -1.20
C GLY A 27 -5.86 -12.09 -1.62
N ASP A 28 -6.27 -11.39 -2.70
CA ASP A 28 -7.65 -11.39 -3.20
C ASP A 28 -7.87 -12.43 -4.30
N ILE A 29 -6.82 -13.12 -4.75
CA ILE A 29 -6.90 -14.14 -5.81
C ILE A 29 -7.13 -15.50 -5.16
N LYS A 30 -8.36 -16.01 -5.22
CA LYS A 30 -8.76 -17.27 -4.56
C LYS A 30 -7.98 -18.52 -4.98
N ASN A 31 -7.37 -18.52 -6.16
CA ASN A 31 -6.69 -19.69 -6.74
C ASN A 31 -5.30 -19.31 -7.26
N LEU A 32 -4.59 -18.42 -6.58
CA LEU A 32 -3.30 -17.92 -7.04
C LEU A 32 -2.28 -19.04 -7.24
N ASP A 33 -2.15 -19.96 -6.27
CA ASP A 33 -1.20 -21.09 -6.37
C ASP A 33 -1.48 -21.93 -7.61
N LYS A 34 -2.77 -22.25 -7.88
CA LYS A 34 -3.15 -22.98 -9.09
C LYS A 34 -2.80 -22.22 -10.37
N GLN A 35 -2.96 -20.89 -10.38
CA GLN A 35 -2.58 -20.08 -11.54
C GLN A 35 -1.07 -20.05 -11.74
N LEU A 36 -0.29 -20.01 -10.65
CA LEU A 36 1.16 -20.09 -10.70
C LEU A 36 1.64 -21.46 -11.21
N ASP A 37 1.03 -22.56 -10.76
CA ASP A 37 1.32 -23.90 -11.27
C ASP A 37 1.02 -24.00 -12.76
N GLN A 38 -0.13 -23.49 -13.19
CA GLN A 38 -0.49 -23.45 -14.62
C GLN A 38 0.46 -22.60 -15.46
N ALA A 39 1.00 -21.51 -14.89
CA ALA A 39 2.01 -20.71 -15.56
C ALA A 39 3.34 -21.46 -15.66
N ALA A 40 3.73 -22.21 -14.62
CA ALA A 40 4.91 -23.06 -14.64
C ALA A 40 4.77 -24.18 -15.67
N ASP A 41 3.64 -24.89 -15.70
CA ASP A 41 3.35 -25.91 -16.70
C ASP A 41 3.43 -25.35 -18.12
N ALA A 42 2.95 -24.13 -18.34
CA ALA A 42 3.03 -23.48 -19.65
C ALA A 42 4.48 -23.20 -20.10
N LEU A 43 5.40 -22.93 -19.14
CA LEU A 43 6.83 -22.81 -19.48
C LEU A 43 7.41 -24.12 -20.01
N ASP A 44 7.02 -25.25 -19.43
CA ASP A 44 7.44 -26.57 -19.86
C ASP A 44 6.81 -26.94 -21.22
N GLU A 45 5.51 -26.66 -21.42
CA GLU A 45 4.81 -26.88 -22.69
C GLU A 45 5.46 -26.11 -23.87
N PHE A 46 5.98 -24.92 -23.63
CA PHE A 46 6.60 -24.08 -24.64
C PHE A 46 8.10 -24.35 -24.83
N ASN A 47 8.64 -25.35 -24.14
CA ASN A 47 10.07 -25.71 -24.21
C ASN A 47 11.01 -24.50 -24.08
N ILE A 48 10.70 -23.62 -23.11
CA ILE A 48 11.54 -22.45 -22.85
C ILE A 48 12.76 -22.91 -22.07
N SER A 49 13.89 -23.01 -22.77
CA SER A 49 15.18 -23.28 -22.15
C SER A 49 15.86 -21.95 -21.83
N VAL A 50 15.93 -21.60 -20.56
CA VAL A 50 16.80 -20.53 -20.10
C VAL A 50 18.16 -21.17 -19.78
N PRO A 51 19.22 -20.87 -20.53
CA PRO A 51 20.55 -21.33 -20.15
C PRO A 51 20.90 -20.70 -18.79
N LEU A 52 20.80 -21.47 -17.73
CA LEU A 52 21.33 -21.09 -16.43
C LEU A 52 22.85 -21.18 -16.51
N THR A 53 23.49 -20.10 -16.90
CA THR A 53 24.92 -19.95 -16.67
C THR A 53 25.09 -19.49 -15.22
N ASP A 54 25.97 -20.14 -14.48
CA ASP A 54 26.37 -19.71 -13.15
C ASP A 54 27.07 -18.35 -13.25
N ILE A 55 26.25 -17.28 -13.31
CA ILE A 55 26.76 -15.93 -13.20
C ILE A 55 26.73 -15.58 -11.73
N ALA A 56 27.89 -15.61 -11.10
CA ALA A 56 28.03 -15.13 -9.73
C ALA A 56 27.85 -13.61 -9.71
N PHE A 57 26.68 -13.15 -9.22
CA PHE A 57 26.48 -11.74 -8.91
C PHE A 57 26.90 -11.48 -7.46
N SER A 58 27.85 -10.60 -7.30
CA SER A 58 28.19 -10.04 -6.01
C SER A 58 27.42 -8.73 -5.84
N PHE A 59 26.41 -8.71 -5.00
CA PHE A 59 25.77 -7.46 -4.59
C PHE A 59 26.67 -6.78 -3.55
N SER A 60 27.24 -5.63 -3.90
CA SER A 60 27.96 -4.85 -2.90
C SER A 60 26.92 -4.26 -1.92
N ASN A 61 27.14 -4.46 -0.62
CA ASN A 61 26.35 -3.81 0.44
C ASN A 61 26.53 -2.29 0.47
N ALA A 62 27.17 -1.69 -0.53
CA ALA A 62 27.47 -0.26 -0.58
C ALA A 62 26.22 0.64 -0.68
N PHE A 63 25.09 0.10 -1.11
CA PHE A 63 23.83 0.86 -1.15
C PHE A 63 23.14 1.00 0.21
N PHE A 64 23.45 0.14 1.14
CA PHE A 64 22.95 0.22 2.52
C PHE A 64 24.07 0.71 3.44
N LYS A 65 24.54 1.96 3.24
CA LYS A 65 25.21 2.63 4.34
C LYS A 65 24.20 2.64 5.48
N LYS A 66 24.47 1.83 6.52
CA LYS A 66 23.79 1.93 7.79
C LYS A 66 23.82 3.40 8.15
N SER A 67 22.70 4.07 8.10
CA SER A 67 22.63 5.49 8.47
C SER A 67 23.15 5.56 9.90
N ASP A 68 24.13 6.42 10.16
CA ASP A 68 24.58 6.75 11.52
C ASP A 68 23.49 7.44 12.34
N ASN A 69 22.29 7.61 11.77
CA ASN A 69 21.08 8.07 12.45
C ASN A 69 20.56 6.97 13.39
N ALA A 70 21.44 6.58 14.30
CA ALA A 70 21.20 5.59 15.30
C ALA A 70 19.89 5.91 16.06
N ARG A 71 18.86 5.09 15.79
CA ARG A 71 17.73 4.90 16.70
C ARG A 71 16.90 6.17 17.01
N LEU A 72 16.62 7.00 15.99
CA LEU A 72 15.78 8.19 16.13
C LEU A 72 14.38 7.92 16.70
N LEU A 73 13.92 6.66 16.58
CA LEU A 73 12.60 6.20 17.03
C LEU A 73 12.72 5.21 18.20
N ASP A 74 13.83 5.23 18.94
CA ASP A 74 14.04 4.31 20.05
C ASP A 74 12.93 4.41 21.09
N GLY A 75 12.33 3.26 21.40
CA GLY A 75 11.23 3.16 22.36
C GLY A 75 9.88 3.68 21.85
N LYS A 76 9.80 4.20 20.61
CA LYS A 76 8.55 4.66 20.01
C LYS A 76 7.74 3.48 19.47
N ILE A 77 6.42 3.58 19.62
CA ILE A 77 5.46 2.62 19.07
C ILE A 77 4.74 3.27 17.90
N ILE A 78 4.75 2.60 16.74
CA ILE A 78 4.02 3.03 15.54
C ILE A 78 2.91 2.01 15.27
N ALA A 79 1.65 2.45 15.32
CA ALA A 79 0.53 1.62 14.91
C ALA A 79 0.31 1.76 13.40
N ILE A 80 0.12 0.63 12.72
CA ILE A 80 -0.03 0.56 11.27
C ILE A 80 -1.37 -0.09 10.93
N ALA A 81 -2.23 0.61 10.17
CA ALA A 81 -3.42 -0.01 9.62
C ALA A 81 -3.01 -1.07 8.58
N ARG A 82 -3.51 -2.30 8.73
CA ARG A 82 -3.14 -3.41 7.84
C ARG A 82 -4.29 -4.40 7.66
N ASP A 83 -4.95 -4.32 6.53
CA ASP A 83 -5.96 -5.26 6.05
C ASP A 83 -6.12 -5.13 4.52
N ALA A 84 -7.20 -5.69 3.96
CA ALA A 84 -7.47 -5.61 2.53
C ALA A 84 -7.71 -4.18 2.02
N ALA A 85 -8.20 -3.26 2.86
CA ALA A 85 -8.40 -1.86 2.52
C ALA A 85 -7.09 -1.06 2.56
N PHE A 86 -6.11 -1.46 3.39
CA PHE A 86 -4.86 -0.74 3.67
C PHE A 86 -3.65 -1.68 3.56
N SER A 87 -3.32 -2.10 2.35
CA SER A 87 -2.38 -3.19 2.09
C SER A 87 -1.09 -2.77 1.39
N PHE A 88 -0.96 -1.49 0.99
CA PHE A 88 0.24 -1.01 0.30
C PHE A 88 1.37 -0.72 1.28
N ILE A 89 1.82 -1.77 1.96
CA ILE A 89 2.89 -1.71 2.94
C ILE A 89 4.15 -2.36 2.35
N TYR A 90 5.18 -1.56 2.16
CA TYR A 90 6.45 -2.07 1.67
C TYR A 90 7.28 -2.63 2.84
N PRO A 91 7.74 -3.89 2.79
CA PRO A 91 8.56 -4.48 3.85
C PRO A 91 9.80 -3.65 4.20
N MET A 92 10.41 -3.00 3.19
CA MET A 92 11.55 -2.12 3.41
C MET A 92 11.21 -0.93 4.31
N ASN A 93 10.02 -0.35 4.20
CA ASN A 93 9.61 0.76 5.05
C ASN A 93 9.45 0.31 6.51
N GLN A 94 8.91 -0.89 6.73
CA GLN A 94 8.82 -1.48 8.07
C GLN A 94 10.21 -1.71 8.66
N GLN A 95 11.10 -2.31 7.88
CA GLN A 95 12.49 -2.55 8.28
C GLN A 95 13.21 -1.25 8.67
N VAL A 96 13.06 -0.18 7.88
CA VAL A 96 13.66 1.13 8.18
C VAL A 96 13.15 1.69 9.52
N LEU A 97 11.86 1.56 9.81
CA LEU A 97 11.29 1.99 11.09
C LEU A 97 11.84 1.18 12.27
N GLU A 98 11.93 -0.14 12.12
CA GLU A 98 12.50 -1.05 13.13
C GLU A 98 13.99 -0.80 13.34
N GLU A 99 14.78 -0.59 12.29
CA GLU A 99 16.19 -0.23 12.37
C GLU A 99 16.39 1.14 13.06
N ALA A 100 15.44 2.06 12.89
CA ALA A 100 15.41 3.34 13.60
C ALA A 100 15.02 3.18 15.09
N GLY A 101 14.66 1.98 15.55
CA GLY A 101 14.33 1.65 16.94
C GLY A 101 12.84 1.65 17.27
N ALA A 102 11.96 1.83 16.30
CA ALA A 102 10.52 1.76 16.53
C ALA A 102 10.05 0.33 16.80
N LYS A 103 9.00 0.21 17.60
CA LYS A 103 8.18 -1.00 17.71
C LYS A 103 6.96 -0.83 16.82
N LEU A 104 6.67 -1.82 15.97
CA LEU A 104 5.49 -1.79 15.11
C LEU A 104 4.36 -2.58 15.76
N SER A 105 3.16 -2.02 15.72
CA SER A 105 1.90 -2.68 16.08
C SER A 105 0.92 -2.54 14.93
N TYR A 106 -0.05 -3.45 14.83
CA TYR A 106 -0.96 -3.48 13.70
C TYR A 106 -2.40 -3.51 14.19
N PHE A 107 -3.31 -2.96 13.39
CA PHE A 107 -4.76 -3.02 13.61
C PHE A 107 -5.48 -3.07 12.27
N SER A 108 -6.69 -3.62 12.27
CA SER A 108 -7.53 -3.75 11.08
C SER A 108 -8.74 -2.83 11.17
N PRO A 109 -8.82 -1.77 10.36
CA PRO A 109 -10.05 -0.99 10.22
C PRO A 109 -11.27 -1.82 9.76
N LEU A 110 -11.07 -2.84 8.93
CA LEU A 110 -12.16 -3.72 8.48
C LEU A 110 -12.72 -4.60 9.60
N GLU A 111 -11.91 -4.97 10.59
CA GLU A 111 -12.35 -5.71 11.78
C GLU A 111 -12.86 -4.78 12.88
N ASN A 112 -12.93 -3.47 12.61
CA ASN A 112 -13.32 -2.44 13.59
C ASN A 112 -12.43 -2.42 14.84
N ASP A 113 -11.12 -2.71 14.67
CA ASP A 113 -10.14 -2.68 15.75
C ASP A 113 -9.94 -1.26 16.29
N VAL A 114 -9.76 -1.16 17.60
CA VAL A 114 -9.28 0.07 18.23
C VAL A 114 -7.80 0.25 17.92
N VAL A 115 -7.38 1.47 17.58
CA VAL A 115 -5.95 1.78 17.41
C VAL A 115 -5.19 1.44 18.68
N PRO A 116 -4.16 0.57 18.62
CA PRO A 116 -3.34 0.25 19.78
C PRO A 116 -2.69 1.50 20.38
N GLU A 117 -2.35 1.47 21.67
CA GLU A 117 -1.58 2.54 22.27
C GLU A 117 -0.27 2.74 21.49
N CYS A 118 -0.03 3.95 20.99
CA CYS A 118 1.09 4.27 20.14
C CYS A 118 1.50 5.74 20.21
N ASP A 119 2.73 6.02 19.79
CA ASP A 119 3.27 7.38 19.66
C ASP A 119 2.90 8.02 18.31
N ALA A 120 2.77 7.20 17.26
CA ALA A 120 2.42 7.65 15.92
C ALA A 120 1.55 6.61 15.20
N LEU A 121 0.75 7.09 14.26
CA LEU A 121 -0.14 6.27 13.44
C LEU A 121 0.30 6.34 11.97
N TRP A 122 0.35 5.18 11.32
CA TRP A 122 0.54 5.09 9.88
C TRP A 122 -0.66 4.39 9.24
N ILE A 123 -1.34 5.10 8.33
CA ILE A 123 -2.42 4.57 7.51
C ILE A 123 -1.91 4.52 6.06
N PRO A 124 -1.48 3.35 5.58
CA PRO A 124 -0.89 3.21 4.26
C PRO A 124 -1.93 3.31 3.14
N GLY A 125 -1.46 3.24 1.90
CA GLY A 125 -2.32 3.14 0.74
C GLY A 125 -3.06 1.81 0.64
N GLY A 126 -3.99 1.73 -0.29
CA GLY A 126 -4.82 0.57 -0.56
C GLY A 126 -6.07 0.93 -1.34
N TYR A 127 -7.14 0.17 -1.10
CA TYR A 127 -8.42 0.31 -1.79
C TYR A 127 -9.61 0.50 -0.80
N PRO A 128 -9.62 1.55 0.04
CA PRO A 128 -10.72 1.76 0.98
C PRO A 128 -12.07 1.93 0.28
N GLU A 129 -12.09 2.42 -0.96
CA GLU A 129 -13.29 2.61 -1.78
C GLU A 129 -13.99 1.30 -2.17
N LEU A 130 -13.35 0.15 -2.01
CA LEU A 130 -13.93 -1.18 -2.23
C LEU A 130 -14.58 -1.75 -0.97
N HIS A 131 -14.46 -1.08 0.17
CA HIS A 131 -14.88 -1.56 1.48
C HIS A 131 -15.70 -0.51 2.25
N LEU A 132 -16.42 0.38 1.52
CA LEU A 132 -17.08 1.55 2.09
C LEU A 132 -18.15 1.21 3.13
N ASP A 133 -18.92 0.15 2.89
CA ASP A 133 -19.96 -0.33 3.81
C ASP A 133 -19.36 -0.77 5.15
N VAL A 134 -18.29 -1.55 5.15
CA VAL A 134 -17.60 -2.01 6.35
C VAL A 134 -16.92 -0.85 7.07
N LEU A 135 -16.14 -0.04 6.35
CA LEU A 135 -15.41 1.09 6.93
C LEU A 135 -16.34 2.16 7.51
N SER A 136 -17.51 2.38 6.89
CA SER A 136 -18.52 3.32 7.40
C SER A 136 -19.14 2.87 8.74
N ASN A 137 -19.14 1.56 9.01
CA ASN A 137 -19.65 0.96 10.23
C ASN A 137 -18.57 0.67 11.27
N SER A 138 -17.29 0.92 10.95
CA SER A 138 -16.15 0.71 11.85
C SER A 138 -15.98 1.88 12.83
N ASP A 139 -16.99 2.10 13.69
CA ASP A 139 -17.07 3.25 14.59
C ASP A 139 -15.96 3.27 15.65
N GLN A 140 -15.55 2.10 16.16
CA GLN A 140 -14.50 2.02 17.19
C GLN A 140 -13.15 2.47 16.60
N THR A 141 -12.82 1.96 15.41
CA THR A 141 -11.60 2.37 14.69
C THR A 141 -11.59 3.87 14.41
N ARG A 142 -12.68 4.40 13.83
CA ARG A 142 -12.78 5.84 13.52
C ARG A 142 -12.65 6.70 14.76
N THR A 143 -13.34 6.33 15.84
CA THR A 143 -13.27 7.06 17.11
C THR A 143 -11.84 7.05 17.67
N SER A 144 -11.17 5.91 17.67
CA SER A 144 -9.81 5.81 18.19
C SER A 144 -8.78 6.58 17.34
N ILE A 145 -8.95 6.64 16.02
CA ILE A 145 -8.13 7.50 15.13
C ILE A 145 -8.37 8.98 15.45
N LEU A 146 -9.64 9.39 15.63
CA LEU A 146 -9.98 10.75 16.03
C LEU A 146 -9.39 11.12 17.38
N ASP A 147 -9.41 10.22 18.35
CA ASP A 147 -8.84 10.46 19.68
C ASP A 147 -7.31 10.55 19.63
N HIS A 148 -6.66 9.74 18.79
CA HIS A 148 -5.23 9.87 18.53
C HIS A 148 -4.89 11.25 17.96
N HIS A 149 -5.67 11.72 16.97
CA HIS A 149 -5.53 13.06 16.40
C HIS A 149 -5.75 14.18 17.44
N ARG A 150 -6.81 14.08 18.26
CA ARG A 150 -7.10 15.06 19.32
C ARG A 150 -5.99 15.16 20.36
N GLN A 151 -5.24 14.09 20.57
CA GLN A 151 -4.06 14.09 21.43
C GLN A 151 -2.83 14.75 20.77
N ASN A 152 -2.97 15.32 19.56
CA ASN A 152 -1.89 15.90 18.77
C ASN A 152 -0.74 14.91 18.46
N LYS A 153 -1.04 13.63 18.42
CA LYS A 153 -0.07 12.61 18.00
C LYS A 153 0.02 12.58 16.48
N PRO A 154 1.23 12.35 15.91
CA PRO A 154 1.42 12.38 14.47
C PRO A 154 0.70 11.23 13.76
N ILE A 155 0.14 11.56 12.58
CA ILE A 155 -0.47 10.59 11.65
C ILE A 155 0.21 10.77 10.29
N LEU A 156 0.75 9.67 9.75
CA LEU A 156 1.14 9.57 8.35
C LEU A 156 0.03 8.83 7.60
N ALA A 157 -0.51 9.45 6.57
CA ALA A 157 -1.52 8.83 5.73
C ALA A 157 -1.17 9.01 4.25
N GLU A 158 -1.18 7.91 3.51
CA GLU A 158 -0.76 7.87 2.11
C GLU A 158 -1.89 7.35 1.23
N CYS A 159 -2.11 7.97 0.06
CA CYS A 159 -3.07 7.48 -0.95
C CYS A 159 -4.45 7.16 -0.33
N GLY A 160 -4.86 5.89 -0.34
CA GLY A 160 -6.11 5.42 0.28
C GLY A 160 -6.23 5.75 1.77
N GLY A 161 -5.11 5.73 2.50
CA GLY A 161 -5.08 6.15 3.90
C GLY A 161 -5.44 7.62 4.09
N MET A 162 -4.99 8.49 3.19
CA MET A 162 -5.37 9.91 3.21
C MET A 162 -6.87 10.07 2.88
N MET A 163 -7.40 9.31 1.93
CA MET A 163 -8.83 9.31 1.60
C MET A 163 -9.67 8.92 2.83
N TYR A 164 -9.21 7.95 3.63
CA TYR A 164 -9.88 7.52 4.84
C TYR A 164 -9.88 8.58 5.95
N LEU A 165 -8.96 9.54 5.95
CA LEU A 165 -8.97 10.69 6.86
C LEU A 165 -9.93 11.81 6.46
N CYS A 166 -10.48 11.79 5.24
CA CYS A 166 -11.49 12.74 4.77
C CYS A 166 -12.85 12.53 5.46
N ASN A 167 -13.85 13.32 5.12
CA ASN A 167 -15.23 13.17 5.60
C ASN A 167 -15.90 11.94 4.99
N SER A 168 -15.60 11.67 3.71
CA SER A 168 -16.26 10.62 2.94
C SER A 168 -15.50 10.24 1.67
N ILE A 169 -15.84 9.07 1.16
CA ILE A 169 -15.41 8.57 -0.14
C ILE A 169 -16.65 8.20 -0.95
N LEU A 170 -16.69 8.65 -2.22
CA LEU A 170 -17.65 8.21 -3.24
C LEU A 170 -16.90 7.36 -4.26
N ASN A 171 -17.33 6.11 -4.46
CA ASN A 171 -16.70 5.23 -5.44
C ASN A 171 -17.32 5.38 -6.84
N THR A 172 -16.72 4.71 -7.84
CA THR A 172 -17.18 4.77 -9.24
C THR A 172 -18.52 4.09 -9.48
N ALA A 173 -19.03 3.29 -8.54
CA ALA A 173 -20.36 2.70 -8.59
C ALA A 173 -21.45 3.64 -8.03
N GLY A 174 -21.06 4.82 -7.51
CA GLY A 174 -21.97 5.76 -6.86
C GLY A 174 -22.25 5.42 -5.39
N GLU A 175 -21.50 4.49 -4.80
CA GLU A 175 -21.62 4.18 -3.39
C GLU A 175 -20.84 5.18 -2.55
N TYR A 176 -21.49 5.64 -1.47
CA TYR A 176 -20.95 6.61 -0.53
C TYR A 176 -20.58 5.94 0.79
N GLY A 177 -19.39 6.25 1.29
CA GLY A 177 -18.95 5.79 2.61
C GLY A 177 -18.46 6.94 3.48
N ARG A 178 -18.96 7.00 4.72
CA ARG A 178 -18.44 7.89 5.76
C ARG A 178 -17.06 7.39 6.23
N THR A 179 -16.12 8.33 6.43
CA THR A 179 -14.77 8.03 6.88
C THR A 179 -14.41 8.83 8.15
N CYS A 180 -13.13 9.05 8.48
CA CYS A 180 -12.74 9.59 9.78
C CYS A 180 -13.13 11.06 10.00
N GLY A 181 -13.17 11.89 8.95
CA GLY A 181 -13.55 13.30 9.07
C GLY A 181 -12.49 14.18 9.78
N ILE A 182 -11.22 13.81 9.73
CA ILE A 182 -10.11 14.63 10.23
C ILE A 182 -9.80 15.75 9.25
N LEU A 183 -9.78 15.43 7.96
CA LEU A 183 -9.61 16.38 6.88
C LEU A 183 -10.98 16.87 6.43
N ASN A 184 -11.19 18.19 6.44
CA ASN A 184 -12.44 18.79 5.95
C ASN A 184 -12.51 18.73 4.43
N ALA A 185 -12.64 17.54 3.89
CA ALA A 185 -12.64 17.24 2.46
C ALA A 185 -13.45 15.96 2.20
N SER A 186 -13.89 15.80 0.95
CA SER A 186 -14.50 14.57 0.44
C SER A 186 -13.69 14.05 -0.73
N CYS A 187 -13.62 12.73 -0.88
CA CYS A 187 -12.93 12.09 -1.99
C CYS A 187 -13.95 11.48 -2.96
N GLU A 188 -13.70 11.61 -4.25
CA GLU A 188 -14.46 10.94 -5.30
C GLU A 188 -13.51 10.13 -6.20
N MET A 189 -13.90 8.90 -6.49
CA MET A 189 -13.17 8.03 -7.41
C MET A 189 -13.58 8.29 -8.83
N GLU A 190 -12.62 8.51 -9.70
CA GLU A 190 -12.81 8.77 -11.12
C GLU A 190 -12.43 7.55 -11.96
N THR A 191 -13.03 7.42 -13.13
CA THR A 191 -12.68 6.37 -14.10
C THR A 191 -11.34 6.60 -14.80
N ARG A 192 -10.85 7.85 -14.81
CA ARG A 192 -9.58 8.26 -15.43
C ARG A 192 -8.54 8.59 -14.36
N PHE A 193 -7.28 8.38 -14.69
CA PHE A 193 -6.18 8.86 -13.85
C PHE A 193 -6.27 10.36 -13.61
N GLN A 194 -6.13 10.77 -12.37
CA GLN A 194 -6.06 12.16 -11.94
C GLN A 194 -4.62 12.64 -11.78
N SER A 195 -3.74 11.73 -11.37
CA SER A 195 -2.31 12.01 -11.31
C SER A 195 -1.50 10.76 -11.60
N VAL A 196 -0.49 10.91 -12.45
CA VAL A 196 0.52 9.90 -12.78
C VAL A 196 1.84 10.61 -12.97
N GLY A 197 2.85 10.29 -12.17
CA GLY A 197 4.19 10.84 -12.38
C GLY A 197 5.07 10.83 -11.15
N LEU A 198 6.34 11.09 -11.40
CA LEU A 198 7.33 11.29 -10.34
C LEU A 198 7.11 12.65 -9.69
N GLN A 199 7.21 12.69 -8.38
CA GLN A 199 7.05 13.88 -7.58
C GLN A 199 8.17 14.01 -6.56
N ALA A 200 8.43 15.23 -6.15
CA ALA A 200 9.35 15.52 -5.07
C ALA A 200 8.76 16.62 -4.18
N VAL A 201 8.97 16.47 -2.88
CA VAL A 201 8.54 17.46 -1.90
C VAL A 201 9.70 17.75 -0.94
N ASN A 202 9.90 19.03 -0.63
CA ASN A 202 10.93 19.47 0.31
C ASN A 202 10.29 19.82 1.65
N TYR A 203 10.61 19.06 2.70
CA TYR A 203 10.16 19.29 4.07
C TYR A 203 11.17 20.15 4.89
N GLY A 204 12.09 20.86 4.23
CA GLY A 204 13.05 21.73 4.90
C GLY A 204 14.32 21.03 5.41
N LYS A 205 14.33 19.72 5.49
CA LYS A 205 15.50 18.89 5.87
C LYS A 205 16.01 18.00 4.72
N GLY A 206 15.52 18.24 3.51
CA GLY A 206 15.86 17.50 2.32
C GLY A 206 14.63 17.23 1.44
N GLU A 207 14.89 16.70 0.26
CA GLU A 207 13.90 16.34 -0.73
C GLU A 207 13.49 14.87 -0.55
N ILE A 208 12.19 14.62 -0.42
CA ILE A 208 11.61 13.29 -0.48
C ILE A 208 11.04 13.08 -1.87
N ARG A 209 11.47 12.03 -2.54
CA ARG A 209 11.02 11.65 -3.88
C ARG A 209 10.02 10.50 -3.79
N GLY A 210 9.01 10.56 -4.61
CA GLY A 210 7.97 9.55 -4.71
C GLY A 210 7.30 9.60 -6.07
N HIS A 211 6.17 8.93 -6.17
CA HIS A 211 5.31 9.00 -7.36
C HIS A 211 3.86 9.14 -6.92
N SER A 212 3.06 9.78 -7.76
CA SER A 212 1.61 9.75 -7.64
C SER A 212 1.04 8.84 -8.72
N PHE A 213 0.04 8.06 -8.32
CA PHE A 213 -0.68 7.15 -9.21
C PHE A 213 -2.08 6.92 -8.62
N HIS A 214 -3.04 7.78 -8.97
CA HIS A 214 -4.36 7.69 -8.38
C HIS A 214 -5.48 8.16 -9.31
N HIS A 215 -6.68 7.63 -9.08
CA HIS A 215 -7.93 7.97 -9.74
C HIS A 215 -8.82 8.90 -8.90
N SER A 216 -8.44 9.19 -7.67
CA SER A 216 -9.24 9.98 -6.75
C SER A 216 -9.07 11.48 -6.96
N LYS A 217 -10.13 12.24 -6.73
CA LYS A 217 -10.12 13.70 -6.55
C LYS A 217 -10.52 14.04 -5.12
N ILE A 218 -9.96 15.12 -4.62
CA ILE A 218 -10.29 15.67 -3.29
C ILE A 218 -10.98 17.00 -3.49
N PHE A 219 -12.10 17.17 -2.82
CA PHE A 219 -12.87 18.41 -2.75
C PHE A 219 -12.82 18.93 -1.32
N SER A 220 -12.12 20.04 -1.10
CA SER A 220 -12.16 20.75 0.18
C SER A 220 -13.49 21.49 0.33
N SER A 221 -14.10 21.37 1.49
CA SER A 221 -15.33 22.12 1.85
C SER A 221 -14.99 23.55 2.22
#